data_53731b5972e15be875db6d3c97896d1b
#
_entry.id   53731b5972e15be875db6d3c97896d1b
#
_cell.length_a   1.000
_cell.length_b   1.000
_cell.length_c   1.000
_cell.angle_alpha   90.00
_cell.angle_beta   90.00
_cell.angle_gamma   90.00
#
_symmetry.space_group_name_H-M   'P 1'
#
loop_
_entity.id
_entity.type
_entity.pdbx_description
1 polymer ?
#
loop_
_entity_poly.entity_id
_entity_poly.type
_entity_poly.pdbx_seq_one_letter_code
_entity_poly.pdbx_strand_id
1 'polypeptide(L)'
;MNREVFYIAGFDPRSPKYYYSIFKSNIIKTSRIEQDYLNLNKLENAEIPNFIIDYKGCKTRYNFLAWNDIVIEHFCKKFFDVFAALIAFFIGYTISGVTYMVAKYSRTQLIAGYYPLLFILFSYFMIILVCYILGSIMGITLLWGLVAILIFYLGTKAIFYIGQKAGIFWLLSIYKFCYRYAQQRVNGIDKRNEFFANAIINSIKNNQNNNTEIMVVAHSVGTILAISSVAKVIKKCKLEGLDISNLKLVLIGGCVPLTSFQKCGDKFKKELEIVANSDITWLDFSSKIDGACFFMLDYVKRSGVQAKRSPKLISVRFFKIYDKKTYKNIRYRWYEVHFLYLKATQISGGYDYFYMIADPSRLEDKVF
;
A
#
# COMPACT_ATOMS: atom_id res chain seq x y z
N MET A 1 18.75 21.83 8.57
CA MET A 1 18.44 20.98 7.41
C MET A 1 16.99 21.19 7.00
N ASN A 2 16.69 21.16 5.70
CA ASN A 2 15.32 21.18 5.21
C ASN A 2 14.98 19.83 4.55
N ARG A 3 13.70 19.44 4.60
CA ARG A 3 13.22 18.21 3.99
C ARG A 3 11.85 18.42 3.36
N GLU A 4 11.64 17.82 2.20
CA GLU A 4 10.32 17.70 1.60
C GLU A 4 9.95 16.23 1.46
N VAL A 5 8.80 15.86 2.02
CA VAL A 5 8.24 14.51 1.96
C VAL A 5 7.02 14.51 1.05
N PHE A 6 6.98 13.61 0.10
CA PHE A 6 5.85 13.32 -0.77
C PHE A 6 5.30 11.93 -0.40
N TYR A 7 4.17 11.92 0.31
CA TYR A 7 3.57 10.69 0.81
C TYR A 7 2.46 10.18 -0.11
N ILE A 8 2.57 8.91 -0.52
CA ILE A 8 1.57 8.19 -1.31
C ILE A 8 0.96 7.08 -0.45
N ALA A 9 -0.31 7.23 -0.10
CA ALA A 9 -1.03 6.24 0.68
C ALA A 9 -1.26 4.92 -0.09
N GLY A 10 -1.57 3.86 0.63
CA GLY A 10 -1.98 2.59 0.06
C GLY A 10 -3.35 2.64 -0.62
N PHE A 11 -3.91 1.47 -0.95
CA PHE A 11 -5.26 1.35 -1.50
C PHE A 11 -6.29 1.60 -0.38
N ASP A 12 -6.49 2.88 -0.08
CA ASP A 12 -7.28 3.36 1.05
C ASP A 12 -8.16 4.53 0.61
N PRO A 13 -9.48 4.45 0.76
CA PRO A 13 -10.40 5.51 0.34
C PRO A 13 -10.37 6.76 1.25
N ARG A 14 -9.63 6.71 2.37
CA ARG A 14 -9.58 7.80 3.35
C ARG A 14 -8.78 8.99 2.85
N SER A 15 -9.21 10.19 3.23
CA SER A 15 -8.66 11.46 2.74
C SER A 15 -7.31 11.83 3.40
N PRO A 16 -6.56 12.82 2.86
CA PRO A 16 -5.37 13.39 3.49
C PRO A 16 -5.63 13.90 4.92
N LYS A 17 -6.81 14.46 5.19
CA LYS A 17 -7.20 14.91 6.54
C LYS A 17 -7.20 13.77 7.56
N TYR A 18 -7.62 12.57 7.17
CA TYR A 18 -7.56 11.40 8.02
C TYR A 18 -6.10 10.98 8.33
N TYR A 19 -5.24 10.95 7.31
CA TYR A 19 -3.83 10.63 7.48
C TYR A 19 -3.09 11.68 8.33
N TYR A 20 -3.40 12.95 8.14
CA TYR A 20 -2.89 14.02 9.03
C TYR A 20 -3.31 13.82 10.47
N SER A 21 -4.57 13.44 10.74
CA SER A 21 -5.07 13.16 12.08
C SER A 21 -4.30 11.99 12.74
N ILE A 22 -4.09 10.90 11.98
CA ILE A 22 -3.28 9.77 12.45
C ILE A 22 -1.85 10.23 12.72
N PHE A 23 -1.23 10.94 11.78
CA PHE A 23 0.13 11.43 11.91
C PHE A 23 0.27 12.27 13.19
N LYS A 24 -0.57 13.28 13.35
CA LYS A 24 -0.59 14.18 14.50
C LYS A 24 -0.74 13.42 15.82
N SER A 25 -1.66 12.46 15.88
CA SER A 25 -1.91 11.70 17.12
C SER A 25 -0.81 10.71 17.48
N ASN A 26 0.02 10.31 16.53
CA ASN A 26 1.07 9.31 16.75
C ASN A 26 2.45 9.95 16.93
N ILE A 27 2.80 11.03 16.22
CA ILE A 27 4.11 11.68 16.37
C ILE A 27 4.38 12.14 17.81
N ILE A 28 3.33 12.58 18.52
CA ILE A 28 3.42 12.98 19.93
C ILE A 28 3.56 11.81 20.92
N LYS A 29 3.37 10.58 20.44
CA LYS A 29 3.41 9.36 21.29
C LYS A 29 4.60 8.48 21.02
N THR A 30 5.33 8.74 19.93
CA THR A 30 6.45 7.89 19.56
C THR A 30 7.65 8.08 20.46
N SER A 31 8.34 6.99 20.77
CA SER A 31 9.43 6.96 21.75
C SER A 31 10.70 7.69 21.33
N ARG A 32 10.86 8.01 20.03
CA ARG A 32 12.09 8.63 19.49
C ARG A 32 11.98 10.14 19.28
N ILE A 33 10.81 10.73 19.45
CA ILE A 33 10.58 12.18 19.26
C ILE A 33 10.41 12.86 20.61
N GLU A 34 11.28 13.79 20.92
CA GLU A 34 11.21 14.64 22.10
C GLU A 34 10.21 15.78 21.87
N GLN A 35 9.14 15.81 22.66
CA GLN A 35 7.99 16.67 22.43
C GLN A 35 8.31 18.17 22.57
N ASP A 36 9.25 18.53 23.46
CA ASP A 36 9.66 19.91 23.73
C ASP A 36 10.26 20.61 22.49
N TYR A 37 10.77 19.81 21.55
CA TYR A 37 11.38 20.33 20.31
C TYR A 37 10.46 20.16 19.09
N LEU A 38 9.24 19.63 19.28
CA LEU A 38 8.32 19.35 18.18
C LEU A 38 7.30 20.47 18.01
N ASN A 39 7.28 21.10 16.84
CA ASN A 39 6.21 21.99 16.41
C ASN A 39 5.56 21.45 15.14
N LEU A 40 4.22 21.39 15.13
CA LEU A 40 3.43 20.85 14.03
C LEU A 40 2.36 21.85 13.60
N ASN A 41 2.44 22.31 12.36
CA ASN A 41 1.44 23.21 11.81
C ASN A 41 0.14 22.47 11.46
N LYS A 42 -0.92 23.24 11.26
CA LYS A 42 -2.19 22.72 10.76
C LYS A 42 -2.04 22.27 9.30
N LEU A 43 -2.88 21.31 8.90
CA LEU A 43 -2.99 20.89 7.51
C LEU A 43 -3.50 22.04 6.65
N GLU A 44 -2.76 22.39 5.63
CA GLU A 44 -3.14 23.35 4.60
C GLU A 44 -3.88 22.62 3.48
N ASN A 45 -5.06 23.13 3.10
CA ASN A 45 -5.87 22.62 2.00
C ASN A 45 -5.45 23.32 0.69
N ALA A 46 -4.23 23.02 0.21
CA ALA A 46 -3.73 23.42 -1.09
C ALA A 46 -4.07 22.35 -2.16
N GLU A 47 -3.70 22.59 -3.42
CA GLU A 47 -3.82 21.59 -4.50
C GLU A 47 -3.15 20.25 -4.08
N ILE A 48 -2.00 20.36 -3.42
CA ILE A 48 -1.36 19.26 -2.70
C ILE A 48 -1.47 19.57 -1.20
N PRO A 49 -2.37 18.90 -0.46
CA PRO A 49 -2.51 19.11 0.97
C PRO A 49 -1.19 18.85 1.69
N ASN A 50 -0.77 19.78 2.54
CA ASN A 50 0.53 19.71 3.19
C ASN A 50 0.50 20.30 4.60
N PHE A 51 1.53 20.01 5.39
CA PHE A 51 1.79 20.61 6.69
C PHE A 51 3.31 20.62 6.96
N ILE A 52 3.72 21.45 7.91
CA ILE A 52 5.13 21.59 8.29
C ILE A 52 5.36 20.97 9.66
N ILE A 53 6.45 20.22 9.77
CA ILE A 53 7.01 19.67 10.99
C ILE A 53 8.31 20.44 11.25
N ASP A 54 8.44 21.07 12.40
CA ASP A 54 9.70 21.65 12.87
C ASP A 54 10.17 20.84 14.06
N TYR A 55 11.33 20.18 13.92
CA TYR A 55 11.92 19.35 14.97
C TYR A 55 13.41 19.52 15.01
N LYS A 56 13.94 20.00 16.15
CA LYS A 56 15.38 20.21 16.37
C LYS A 56 16.06 20.96 15.22
N GLY A 57 15.40 22.02 14.70
CA GLY A 57 15.91 22.85 13.60
C GLY A 57 15.82 22.24 12.21
N CYS A 58 15.23 21.06 12.07
CA CYS A 58 14.85 20.49 10.76
C CYS A 58 13.41 20.86 10.44
N LYS A 59 13.23 21.58 9.32
CA LYS A 59 11.89 21.89 8.79
C LYS A 59 11.54 20.88 7.70
N THR A 60 10.56 20.03 7.98
CA THR A 60 10.03 19.07 7.01
C THR A 60 8.66 19.51 6.51
N ARG A 61 8.53 19.78 5.20
CA ARG A 61 7.24 19.95 4.53
C ARG A 61 6.73 18.57 4.14
N TYR A 62 5.57 18.19 4.65
CA TYR A 62 4.95 16.92 4.38
C TYR A 62 3.75 17.07 3.43
N ASN A 63 3.89 16.59 2.21
CA ASN A 63 2.94 16.73 1.11
C ASN A 63 2.18 15.41 0.90
N PHE A 64 0.85 15.45 0.84
CA PHE A 64 0.02 14.30 0.52
C PHE A 64 -0.24 14.21 -0.97
N LEU A 65 0.34 13.23 -1.66
CA LEU A 65 0.02 12.90 -3.04
C LEU A 65 -1.24 12.01 -3.07
N ALA A 66 -2.40 12.68 -3.04
CA ALA A 66 -3.69 12.01 -2.88
C ALA A 66 -4.16 11.32 -4.17
N TRP A 67 -4.71 10.11 -4.04
CA TRP A 67 -5.35 9.32 -5.10
C TRP A 67 -6.54 8.50 -4.61
N ASN A 68 -7.08 8.86 -3.46
CA ASN A 68 -8.21 8.19 -2.82
C ASN A 68 -9.50 8.23 -3.65
N ASP A 69 -9.68 9.20 -4.54
CA ASP A 69 -10.74 9.26 -5.54
C ASP A 69 -10.68 8.05 -6.50
N ILE A 70 -9.51 7.73 -7.03
CA ILE A 70 -9.30 6.55 -7.88
C ILE A 70 -9.52 5.27 -7.07
N VAL A 71 -9.09 5.22 -5.80
CA VAL A 71 -9.38 4.09 -4.92
C VAL A 71 -10.87 3.88 -4.74
N ILE A 72 -11.63 4.96 -4.47
CA ILE A 72 -13.08 4.92 -4.29
C ILE A 72 -13.79 4.38 -5.55
N GLU A 73 -13.33 4.75 -6.75
CA GLU A 73 -13.86 4.27 -8.02
C GLU A 73 -13.62 2.76 -8.21
N HIS A 74 -12.45 2.27 -7.80
CA HIS A 74 -12.05 0.87 -8.01
C HIS A 74 -12.40 -0.08 -6.86
N PHE A 75 -13.00 0.44 -5.79
CA PHE A 75 -13.42 -0.37 -4.64
C PHE A 75 -14.63 -1.23 -4.98
N CYS A 76 -14.61 -2.50 -4.61
CA CYS A 76 -15.73 -3.43 -4.81
C CYS A 76 -16.87 -3.12 -3.83
N LYS A 77 -17.93 -2.46 -4.32
CA LYS A 77 -19.09 -2.03 -3.51
C LYS A 77 -20.35 -2.83 -3.80
N LYS A 78 -20.51 -3.33 -5.04
CA LYS A 78 -21.71 -4.01 -5.52
C LYS A 78 -21.40 -5.45 -5.89
N PHE A 79 -22.43 -6.28 -6.00
CA PHE A 79 -22.31 -7.67 -6.39
C PHE A 79 -21.51 -7.86 -7.69
N PHE A 80 -21.84 -7.09 -8.73
CA PHE A 80 -21.12 -7.16 -10.01
C PHE A 80 -19.64 -6.75 -9.91
N ASP A 81 -19.30 -5.81 -9.02
CA ASP A 81 -17.90 -5.43 -8.79
C ASP A 81 -17.12 -6.59 -8.19
N VAL A 82 -17.73 -7.32 -7.25
CA VAL A 82 -17.15 -8.48 -6.58
C VAL A 82 -16.96 -9.61 -7.60
N PHE A 83 -17.97 -9.89 -8.42
CA PHE A 83 -17.89 -10.91 -9.47
C PHE A 83 -16.80 -10.59 -10.50
N ALA A 84 -16.78 -9.35 -11.00
CA ALA A 84 -15.73 -8.89 -11.91
C ALA A 84 -14.33 -8.96 -11.29
N ALA A 85 -14.22 -8.73 -9.97
CA ALA A 85 -12.95 -8.82 -9.27
C ALA A 85 -12.50 -10.27 -9.05
N LEU A 86 -13.42 -11.21 -8.82
CA LEU A 86 -13.13 -12.64 -8.77
C LEU A 86 -12.61 -13.14 -10.12
N ILE A 87 -13.27 -12.75 -11.24
CA ILE A 87 -12.81 -13.08 -12.58
C ILE A 87 -11.41 -12.49 -12.83
N ALA A 88 -11.21 -11.22 -12.51
CA ALA A 88 -9.91 -10.55 -12.66
C ALA A 88 -8.81 -11.25 -11.83
N PHE A 89 -9.12 -11.68 -10.60
CA PHE A 89 -8.20 -12.43 -9.77
C PHE A 89 -7.88 -13.79 -10.39
N PHE A 90 -8.89 -14.53 -10.81
CA PHE A 90 -8.70 -15.86 -11.40
C PHE A 90 -7.88 -15.81 -12.69
N ILE A 91 -8.17 -14.90 -13.59
CA ILE A 91 -7.42 -14.72 -14.83
C ILE A 91 -6.01 -14.17 -14.54
N GLY A 92 -5.93 -13.07 -13.78
CA GLY A 92 -4.69 -12.33 -13.55
C GLY A 92 -3.67 -13.04 -12.66
N TYR A 93 -4.12 -13.90 -11.76
CA TYR A 93 -3.21 -14.56 -10.81
C TYR A 93 -3.18 -16.08 -10.98
N THR A 94 -4.32 -16.75 -11.12
CA THR A 94 -4.38 -18.20 -11.18
C THR A 94 -4.01 -18.72 -12.56
N ILE A 95 -4.76 -18.34 -13.60
CA ILE A 95 -4.52 -18.81 -14.99
C ILE A 95 -3.18 -18.29 -15.54
N SER A 96 -2.84 -17.03 -15.23
CA SER A 96 -1.56 -16.43 -15.67
C SER A 96 -0.30 -17.10 -15.09
N GLY A 97 -0.47 -17.91 -14.03
CA GLY A 97 0.63 -18.54 -13.30
C GLY A 97 1.32 -17.62 -12.28
N VAL A 98 0.88 -16.38 -12.09
CA VAL A 98 1.43 -15.44 -11.08
C VAL A 98 1.29 -16.01 -9.67
N THR A 99 0.23 -16.78 -9.39
CA THR A 99 0.04 -17.50 -8.12
C THR A 99 1.24 -18.37 -7.75
N TYR A 100 1.86 -19.05 -8.72
CA TYR A 100 3.06 -19.85 -8.47
C TYR A 100 4.22 -18.99 -7.95
N MET A 101 4.44 -17.84 -8.55
CA MET A 101 5.47 -16.88 -8.11
C MET A 101 5.16 -16.35 -6.71
N VAL A 102 3.89 -15.97 -6.47
CA VAL A 102 3.44 -15.51 -5.15
C VAL A 102 3.62 -16.60 -4.10
N ALA A 103 3.20 -17.85 -4.37
CA ALA A 103 3.34 -18.99 -3.46
C ALA A 103 4.81 -19.26 -3.10
N LYS A 104 5.70 -19.16 -4.10
CA LYS A 104 7.14 -19.40 -3.94
C LYS A 104 7.80 -18.37 -3.01
N TYR A 105 7.37 -17.09 -3.08
CA TYR A 105 8.04 -16.00 -2.39
C TYR A 105 7.28 -15.45 -1.17
N SER A 106 5.96 -15.63 -1.09
CA SER A 106 5.16 -15.18 0.05
C SER A 106 3.91 -16.05 0.25
N ARG A 107 4.01 -17.00 1.18
CA ARG A 107 2.85 -17.83 1.57
C ARG A 107 1.70 -16.99 2.16
N THR A 108 2.03 -15.93 2.88
CA THR A 108 1.04 -15.03 3.48
C THR A 108 0.26 -14.26 2.41
N GLN A 109 0.92 -13.79 1.36
CA GLN A 109 0.27 -13.16 0.21
C GLN A 109 -0.59 -14.17 -0.60
N LEU A 110 -0.16 -15.43 -0.69
CA LEU A 110 -1.00 -16.48 -1.28
C LEU A 110 -2.31 -16.63 -0.50
N ILE A 111 -2.21 -16.75 0.83
CA ILE A 111 -3.39 -16.84 1.71
C ILE A 111 -4.26 -15.59 1.57
N ALA A 112 -3.68 -14.39 1.63
CA ALA A 112 -4.41 -13.13 1.48
C ALA A 112 -5.15 -13.03 0.13
N GLY A 113 -4.55 -13.55 -0.95
CA GLY A 113 -5.18 -13.55 -2.28
C GLY A 113 -6.35 -14.53 -2.41
N TYR A 114 -6.18 -15.75 -1.91
CA TYR A 114 -7.22 -16.78 -2.00
C TYR A 114 -8.29 -16.69 -0.92
N TYR A 115 -8.01 -16.05 0.21
CA TYR A 115 -8.96 -15.87 1.30
C TYR A 115 -10.32 -15.28 0.85
N PRO A 116 -10.36 -14.20 0.02
CA PRO A 116 -11.63 -13.69 -0.51
C PRO A 116 -12.39 -14.70 -1.36
N LEU A 117 -11.68 -15.40 -2.26
CA LEU A 117 -12.28 -16.41 -3.14
C LEU A 117 -12.88 -17.55 -2.32
N LEU A 118 -12.09 -18.11 -1.40
CA LEU A 118 -12.54 -19.24 -0.56
C LEU A 118 -13.70 -18.85 0.34
N PHE A 119 -13.67 -17.63 0.93
CA PHE A 119 -14.78 -17.11 1.73
C PHE A 119 -16.08 -17.07 0.92
N ILE A 120 -16.04 -16.50 -0.27
CA ILE A 120 -17.24 -16.34 -1.12
C ILE A 120 -17.77 -17.71 -1.54
N LEU A 121 -16.89 -18.59 -2.06
CA LEU A 121 -17.30 -19.94 -2.49
C LEU A 121 -17.87 -20.77 -1.34
N PHE A 122 -17.21 -20.77 -0.18
CA PHE A 122 -17.70 -21.49 1.00
C PHE A 122 -19.03 -20.94 1.50
N SER A 123 -19.19 -19.61 1.52
CA SER A 123 -20.44 -19.00 1.99
C SER A 123 -21.63 -19.33 1.08
N TYR A 124 -21.47 -19.28 -0.25
CA TYR A 124 -22.54 -19.70 -1.16
C TYR A 124 -22.78 -21.20 -1.14
N PHE A 125 -21.74 -22.01 -0.98
CA PHE A 125 -21.90 -23.45 -0.76
C PHE A 125 -22.77 -23.73 0.48
N MET A 126 -22.54 -23.03 1.58
CA MET A 126 -23.37 -23.18 2.80
C MET A 126 -24.83 -22.77 2.58
N ILE A 127 -25.09 -21.69 1.81
CA ILE A 127 -26.46 -21.30 1.45
C ILE A 127 -27.14 -22.39 0.64
N ILE A 128 -26.47 -22.94 -0.38
CA ILE A 128 -26.99 -24.02 -1.24
C ILE A 128 -27.27 -25.26 -0.41
N LEU A 129 -26.35 -25.62 0.50
CA LEU A 129 -26.50 -26.79 1.38
C LEU A 129 -27.74 -26.65 2.30
N VAL A 130 -27.94 -25.46 2.88
CA VAL A 130 -29.13 -25.19 3.73
C VAL A 130 -30.41 -25.31 2.88
N CYS A 131 -30.45 -24.72 1.69
CA CYS A 131 -31.61 -24.86 0.79
C CYS A 131 -31.87 -26.33 0.42
N TYR A 132 -30.82 -27.11 0.14
CA TYR A 132 -30.94 -28.53 -0.17
C TYR A 132 -31.53 -29.34 0.99
N ILE A 133 -31.02 -29.15 2.21
CA ILE A 133 -31.50 -29.82 3.40
C ILE A 133 -32.99 -29.51 3.65
N LEU A 134 -33.37 -28.21 3.58
CA LEU A 134 -34.76 -27.81 3.75
C LEU A 134 -35.66 -28.38 2.65
N GLY A 135 -35.20 -28.42 1.42
CA GLY A 135 -35.93 -29.06 0.31
C GLY A 135 -36.16 -30.54 0.52
N SER A 136 -35.19 -31.27 1.10
CA SER A 136 -35.30 -32.70 1.47
C SER A 136 -36.35 -32.94 2.55
N ILE A 137 -36.54 -31.98 3.47
CA ILE A 137 -37.50 -32.09 4.59
C ILE A 137 -38.91 -31.66 4.15
N MET A 138 -39.03 -30.53 3.43
CA MET A 138 -40.30 -29.89 3.07
C MET A 138 -40.89 -30.44 1.75
N GLY A 139 -40.12 -31.19 0.98
CA GLY A 139 -40.41 -31.51 -0.40
C GLY A 139 -40.18 -30.30 -1.34
N ILE A 140 -40.03 -30.56 -2.63
CA ILE A 140 -39.85 -29.52 -3.65
C ILE A 140 -41.22 -28.95 -4.03
N THR A 141 -41.67 -27.95 -3.29
CA THR A 141 -42.95 -27.26 -3.43
C THR A 141 -42.74 -25.80 -3.81
N LEU A 142 -43.81 -25.09 -4.22
CA LEU A 142 -43.78 -23.66 -4.45
C LEU A 142 -43.35 -22.89 -3.18
N LEU A 143 -43.85 -23.34 -2.02
CA LEU A 143 -43.46 -22.74 -0.72
C LEU A 143 -41.96 -22.90 -0.46
N TRP A 144 -41.39 -24.09 -0.71
CA TRP A 144 -39.94 -24.29 -0.63
C TRP A 144 -39.19 -23.34 -1.55
N GLY A 145 -39.64 -23.16 -2.81
CA GLY A 145 -39.02 -22.23 -3.76
C GLY A 145 -38.97 -20.78 -3.23
N LEU A 146 -40.06 -20.29 -2.65
CA LEU A 146 -40.12 -18.96 -2.03
C LEU A 146 -39.14 -18.85 -0.82
N VAL A 147 -39.11 -19.87 0.02
CA VAL A 147 -38.19 -19.93 1.18
C VAL A 147 -36.72 -19.95 0.69
N ALA A 148 -36.40 -20.73 -0.32
CA ALA A 148 -35.04 -20.79 -0.89
C ALA A 148 -34.60 -19.42 -1.47
N ILE A 149 -35.48 -18.72 -2.18
CA ILE A 149 -35.21 -17.35 -2.68
C ILE A 149 -34.95 -16.40 -1.51
N LEU A 150 -35.75 -16.46 -0.47
CA LEU A 150 -35.57 -15.63 0.73
C LEU A 150 -34.23 -15.92 1.43
N ILE A 151 -33.90 -17.19 1.63
CA ILE A 151 -32.61 -17.64 2.22
C ILE A 151 -31.44 -17.14 1.37
N PHE A 152 -31.51 -17.28 0.05
CA PHE A 152 -30.47 -16.84 -0.85
C PHE A 152 -30.27 -15.29 -0.78
N TYR A 153 -31.37 -14.55 -0.77
CA TYR A 153 -31.35 -13.09 -0.61
C TYR A 153 -30.73 -12.65 0.71
N LEU A 154 -31.23 -13.19 1.83
CA LEU A 154 -30.73 -12.84 3.16
C LEU A 154 -29.28 -13.31 3.36
N GLY A 155 -28.96 -14.51 2.88
CA GLY A 155 -27.59 -15.05 2.90
C GLY A 155 -26.62 -14.18 2.12
N THR A 156 -27.01 -13.73 0.91
CA THR A 156 -26.17 -12.80 0.13
C THR A 156 -25.95 -11.48 0.89
N LYS A 157 -26.97 -10.91 1.50
CA LYS A 157 -26.85 -9.71 2.38
C LYS A 157 -25.85 -9.94 3.52
N ALA A 158 -25.96 -11.10 4.20
CA ALA A 158 -25.05 -11.48 5.27
C ALA A 158 -23.60 -11.65 4.78
N ILE A 159 -23.38 -12.29 3.63
CA ILE A 159 -22.06 -12.43 2.99
C ILE A 159 -21.45 -11.05 2.75
N PHE A 160 -22.21 -10.10 2.20
CA PHE A 160 -21.72 -8.74 1.97
C PHE A 160 -21.38 -8.02 3.26
N TYR A 161 -22.24 -8.11 4.27
CA TYR A 161 -21.99 -7.48 5.57
C TYR A 161 -20.73 -8.04 6.25
N ILE A 162 -20.61 -9.37 6.33
CA ILE A 162 -19.46 -10.03 6.95
C ILE A 162 -18.21 -9.76 6.12
N GLY A 163 -18.29 -9.84 4.79
CA GLY A 163 -17.19 -9.63 3.87
C GLY A 163 -16.59 -8.21 3.96
N GLN A 164 -17.42 -7.19 4.16
CA GLN A 164 -16.95 -5.83 4.44
C GLN A 164 -16.15 -5.76 5.74
N LYS A 165 -16.71 -6.31 6.83
CA LYS A 165 -16.04 -6.30 8.15
C LYS A 165 -14.76 -7.12 8.18
N ALA A 166 -14.72 -8.23 7.45
CA ALA A 166 -13.56 -9.12 7.35
C ALA A 166 -12.50 -8.66 6.33
N GLY A 167 -12.67 -7.49 5.68
CA GLY A 167 -11.73 -6.96 4.70
C GLY A 167 -11.67 -7.73 3.37
N ILE A 168 -12.64 -8.62 3.11
CA ILE A 168 -12.71 -9.47 1.90
C ILE A 168 -12.73 -8.60 0.63
N PHE A 169 -13.60 -7.62 0.59
CA PHE A 169 -13.77 -6.77 -0.59
C PHE A 169 -12.63 -5.76 -0.75
N TRP A 170 -12.00 -5.36 0.33
CA TRP A 170 -10.78 -4.56 0.29
C TRP A 170 -9.63 -5.34 -0.37
N LEU A 171 -9.35 -6.57 0.09
CA LEU A 171 -8.32 -7.42 -0.51
C LEU A 171 -8.61 -7.70 -1.99
N LEU A 172 -9.85 -8.09 -2.31
CA LEU A 172 -10.25 -8.38 -3.68
C LEU A 172 -10.09 -7.17 -4.61
N SER A 173 -10.41 -5.97 -4.10
CA SER A 173 -10.19 -4.71 -4.82
C SER A 173 -8.72 -4.45 -5.10
N ILE A 174 -7.83 -4.73 -4.14
CA ILE A 174 -6.38 -4.59 -4.30
C ILE A 174 -5.87 -5.48 -5.43
N TYR A 175 -6.22 -6.78 -5.42
CA TYR A 175 -5.75 -7.69 -6.46
C TYR A 175 -6.30 -7.30 -7.86
N LYS A 176 -7.59 -6.93 -7.96
CA LYS A 176 -8.18 -6.41 -9.19
C LYS A 176 -7.46 -5.16 -9.67
N PHE A 177 -7.19 -4.21 -8.77
CA PHE A 177 -6.49 -2.96 -9.09
C PHE A 177 -5.08 -3.22 -9.60
N CYS A 178 -4.26 -4.01 -8.89
CA CYS A 178 -2.89 -4.31 -9.27
C CYS A 178 -2.82 -5.01 -10.64
N TYR A 179 -3.74 -5.93 -10.92
CA TYR A 179 -3.84 -6.58 -12.23
C TYR A 179 -4.21 -5.58 -13.34
N ARG A 180 -5.23 -4.74 -13.12
CA ARG A 180 -5.60 -3.69 -14.08
C ARG A 180 -4.51 -2.65 -14.27
N TYR A 181 -3.77 -2.33 -13.22
CA TYR A 181 -2.61 -1.45 -13.29
C TYR A 181 -1.54 -2.03 -14.24
N ALA A 182 -1.21 -3.30 -14.08
CA ALA A 182 -0.28 -4.00 -14.98
C ALA A 182 -0.74 -3.96 -16.44
N GLN A 183 -2.06 -4.06 -16.69
CA GLN A 183 -2.66 -3.98 -18.01
C GLN A 183 -2.79 -2.55 -18.56
N GLN A 184 -2.43 -1.50 -17.79
CA GLN A 184 -2.66 -0.09 -18.12
C GLN A 184 -4.17 0.26 -18.29
N ARG A 185 -5.05 -0.43 -17.55
CA ARG A 185 -6.52 -0.29 -17.62
C ARG A 185 -7.13 0.38 -16.37
N VAL A 186 -6.36 1.20 -15.68
CA VAL A 186 -6.86 2.04 -14.58
C VAL A 186 -7.02 3.47 -15.10
N ASN A 187 -8.25 3.94 -15.19
CA ASN A 187 -8.56 5.26 -15.71
C ASN A 187 -7.90 6.36 -14.84
N GLY A 188 -7.33 7.36 -15.48
CA GLY A 188 -6.76 8.53 -14.82
C GLY A 188 -5.43 8.28 -14.10
N ILE A 189 -4.98 7.02 -13.92
CA ILE A 189 -3.79 6.71 -13.12
C ILE A 189 -2.50 7.26 -13.74
N ASP A 190 -2.36 7.24 -15.07
CA ASP A 190 -1.19 7.79 -15.74
C ASP A 190 -1.09 9.31 -15.59
N LYS A 191 -2.23 10.02 -15.66
CA LYS A 191 -2.31 11.46 -15.39
C LYS A 191 -1.99 11.75 -13.92
N ARG A 192 -2.45 10.90 -12.99
CA ARG A 192 -2.15 11.03 -11.56
C ARG A 192 -0.66 10.82 -11.28
N ASN A 193 -0.03 9.79 -11.86
CA ASN A 193 1.41 9.57 -11.74
C ASN A 193 2.21 10.73 -12.37
N GLU A 194 1.72 11.32 -13.45
CA GLU A 194 2.32 12.50 -14.07
C GLU A 194 2.23 13.73 -13.16
N PHE A 195 1.06 13.95 -12.55
CA PHE A 195 0.86 15.02 -11.56
C PHE A 195 1.81 14.86 -10.36
N PHE A 196 1.95 13.65 -9.84
CA PHE A 196 2.89 13.34 -8.76
C PHE A 196 4.33 13.60 -9.17
N ALA A 197 4.72 13.15 -10.36
CA ALA A 197 6.06 13.38 -10.89
C ALA A 197 6.36 14.88 -11.05
N ASN A 198 5.42 15.65 -11.58
CA ASN A 198 5.60 17.10 -11.75
C ASN A 198 5.74 17.82 -10.41
N ALA A 199 4.98 17.44 -9.39
CA ALA A 199 5.12 18.00 -8.04
C ALA A 199 6.54 17.77 -7.47
N ILE A 200 7.05 16.54 -7.62
CA ILE A 200 8.40 16.18 -7.17
C ILE A 200 9.47 16.91 -7.98
N ILE A 201 9.32 17.02 -9.31
CA ILE A 201 10.26 17.75 -10.19
C ILE A 201 10.31 19.24 -9.82
N ASN A 202 9.15 19.85 -9.55
CA ASN A 202 9.10 21.24 -9.13
C ASN A 202 9.85 21.45 -7.80
N SER A 203 9.71 20.52 -6.85
CA SER A 203 10.50 20.56 -5.62
C SER A 203 12.00 20.42 -5.90
N ILE A 204 12.40 19.49 -6.79
CA ILE A 204 13.80 19.32 -7.20
C ILE A 204 14.33 20.60 -7.80
N LYS A 205 13.63 21.23 -8.75
CA LYS A 205 14.04 22.49 -9.40
C LYS A 205 14.25 23.62 -8.39
N ASN A 206 13.31 23.76 -7.46
CA ASN A 206 13.37 24.83 -6.44
C ASN A 206 14.49 24.61 -5.40
N ASN A 207 15.06 23.42 -5.32
CA ASN A 207 16.05 23.05 -4.32
C ASN A 207 17.41 22.62 -4.91
N GLN A 208 17.68 22.89 -6.19
CA GLN A 208 18.98 22.53 -6.84
C GLN A 208 20.20 23.10 -6.10
N ASN A 209 20.07 24.31 -5.57
CA ASN A 209 21.17 25.01 -4.88
C ASN A 209 21.11 24.86 -3.36
N ASN A 210 20.14 24.09 -2.84
CA ASN A 210 19.89 23.96 -1.42
C ASN A 210 20.14 22.51 -0.97
N ASN A 211 20.62 22.34 0.25
CA ASN A 211 20.82 21.02 0.85
C ASN A 211 19.49 20.42 1.39
N THR A 212 18.41 20.52 0.61
CA THR A 212 17.08 19.99 0.95
C THR A 212 16.99 18.53 0.53
N GLU A 213 16.66 17.65 1.46
CA GLU A 213 16.39 16.23 1.17
C GLU A 213 14.95 16.05 0.67
N ILE A 214 14.77 15.40 -0.47
CA ILE A 214 13.47 15.14 -1.09
C ILE A 214 13.16 13.65 -0.97
N MET A 215 12.11 13.33 -0.20
CA MET A 215 11.74 11.94 0.08
C MET A 215 10.38 11.60 -0.53
N VAL A 216 10.32 10.60 -1.39
CA VAL A 216 9.07 9.97 -1.81
C VAL A 216 8.82 8.77 -0.91
N VAL A 217 7.80 8.85 -0.08
CA VAL A 217 7.44 7.80 0.88
C VAL A 217 6.11 7.19 0.48
N ALA A 218 6.07 5.88 0.32
CA ALA A 218 4.86 5.20 -0.13
C ALA A 218 4.55 3.96 0.72
N HIS A 219 3.26 3.74 0.97
CA HIS A 219 2.78 2.62 1.76
C HIS A 219 1.93 1.66 0.91
N SER A 220 2.10 0.35 1.10
CA SER A 220 1.24 -0.67 0.49
C SER A 220 1.16 -0.57 -1.05
N VAL A 221 -0.03 -0.50 -1.64
CA VAL A 221 -0.24 -0.31 -3.10
C VAL A 221 0.34 1.01 -3.60
N GLY A 222 0.43 2.04 -2.74
CA GLY A 222 1.09 3.30 -3.09
C GLY A 222 2.54 3.12 -3.55
N THR A 223 3.21 2.03 -3.16
CA THR A 223 4.57 1.71 -3.62
C THR A 223 4.65 1.47 -5.13
N ILE A 224 3.57 0.97 -5.74
CA ILE A 224 3.47 0.78 -7.19
C ILE A 224 3.42 2.15 -7.88
N LEU A 225 2.58 3.07 -7.36
CA LEU A 225 2.45 4.43 -7.89
C LEU A 225 3.76 5.22 -7.70
N ALA A 226 4.42 5.04 -6.55
CA ALA A 226 5.70 5.68 -6.26
C ALA A 226 6.78 5.30 -7.28
N ILE A 227 6.91 4.01 -7.61
CA ILE A 227 7.85 3.53 -8.62
C ILE A 227 7.54 4.17 -9.98
N SER A 228 6.28 4.17 -10.42
CA SER A 228 5.89 4.76 -11.70
C SER A 228 6.12 6.27 -11.74
N SER A 229 5.82 6.98 -10.66
CA SER A 229 6.03 8.43 -10.57
C SER A 229 7.52 8.79 -10.53
N VAL A 230 8.31 8.09 -9.70
CA VAL A 230 9.76 8.32 -9.59
C VAL A 230 10.47 7.96 -10.90
N ALA A 231 10.04 6.93 -11.62
CA ALA A 231 10.58 6.62 -12.95
C ALA A 231 10.38 7.79 -13.94
N LYS A 232 9.23 8.45 -13.90
CA LYS A 232 8.95 9.67 -14.69
C LYS A 232 9.84 10.85 -14.24
N VAL A 233 10.01 11.02 -12.92
CA VAL A 233 10.93 12.04 -12.36
C VAL A 233 12.33 11.85 -12.90
N ILE A 234 12.89 10.64 -12.76
CA ILE A 234 14.25 10.31 -13.21
C ILE A 234 14.42 10.60 -14.69
N LYS A 235 13.47 10.18 -15.54
CA LYS A 235 13.52 10.45 -16.98
C LYS A 235 13.54 11.95 -17.29
N LYS A 236 12.62 12.72 -16.70
CA LYS A 236 12.52 14.16 -16.97
C LYS A 236 13.73 14.92 -16.44
N CYS A 237 14.15 14.64 -15.19
CA CYS A 237 15.34 15.27 -14.62
C CYS A 237 16.60 14.99 -15.44
N LYS A 238 16.76 13.76 -15.95
CA LYS A 238 17.88 13.42 -16.86
C LYS A 238 17.84 14.22 -18.16
N LEU A 239 16.66 14.42 -18.75
CA LEU A 239 16.50 15.22 -19.97
C LEU A 239 16.78 16.71 -19.74
N GLU A 240 16.43 17.21 -18.57
CA GLU A 240 16.60 18.61 -18.18
C GLU A 240 17.96 18.89 -17.48
N GLY A 241 18.80 17.88 -17.31
CA GLY A 241 20.11 18.03 -16.64
C GLY A 241 20.03 18.36 -15.15
N LEU A 242 18.93 18.02 -14.48
CA LEU A 242 18.72 18.29 -13.05
C LEU A 242 19.40 17.25 -12.18
N ASP A 243 20.04 17.69 -11.10
CA ASP A 243 20.61 16.80 -10.07
C ASP A 243 19.49 16.20 -9.21
N ILE A 244 19.53 14.88 -9.06
CA ILE A 244 18.61 14.08 -8.24
C ILE A 244 19.30 13.37 -7.06
N SER A 245 20.50 13.73 -6.72
CA SER A 245 21.28 13.09 -5.62
C SER A 245 20.57 13.18 -4.26
N ASN A 246 19.80 14.24 -4.05
CA ASN A 246 18.98 14.45 -2.86
C ASN A 246 17.62 13.74 -2.88
N LEU A 247 17.24 13.07 -3.99
CA LEU A 247 16.00 12.31 -4.08
C LEU A 247 16.15 10.95 -3.40
N LYS A 248 15.21 10.62 -2.51
CA LYS A 248 15.13 9.38 -1.75
C LYS A 248 13.79 8.70 -2.01
N LEU A 249 13.81 7.39 -2.21
CA LEU A 249 12.61 6.56 -2.35
C LEU A 249 12.50 5.62 -1.15
N VAL A 250 11.41 5.71 -0.41
CA VAL A 250 11.13 4.89 0.77
C VAL A 250 9.82 4.14 0.57
N LEU A 251 9.89 2.84 0.49
CA LEU A 251 8.74 1.96 0.35
C LEU A 251 8.48 1.25 1.68
N ILE A 252 7.21 1.15 2.07
CA ILE A 252 6.80 0.64 3.37
C ILE A 252 5.67 -0.37 3.18
N GLY A 253 5.87 -1.62 3.61
CA GLY A 253 4.85 -2.67 3.51
C GLY A 253 4.39 -2.90 2.07
N GLY A 254 5.29 -2.82 1.11
CA GLY A 254 4.99 -2.78 -0.32
C GLY A 254 4.43 -4.07 -0.89
N CYS A 255 3.62 -3.94 -1.93
CA CYS A 255 3.05 -5.06 -2.70
C CYS A 255 3.41 -5.00 -4.20
N VAL A 256 4.55 -4.41 -4.53
CA VAL A 256 5.11 -4.29 -5.89
C VAL A 256 5.00 -5.58 -6.71
N PRO A 257 5.27 -6.79 -6.15
CA PRO A 257 5.16 -8.06 -6.87
C PRO A 257 3.78 -8.37 -7.43
N LEU A 258 2.69 -7.84 -6.85
CA LEU A 258 1.35 -8.03 -7.39
C LEU A 258 1.18 -7.46 -8.81
N THR A 259 2.02 -6.48 -9.16
CA THR A 259 2.03 -5.86 -10.50
C THR A 259 3.24 -6.32 -11.32
N SER A 260 4.45 -6.38 -10.72
CA SER A 260 5.67 -6.70 -11.46
C SER A 260 5.78 -8.17 -11.89
N PHE A 261 5.09 -9.10 -11.22
CA PHE A 261 5.03 -10.51 -11.63
C PHE A 261 4.01 -10.76 -12.74
N GLN A 262 3.15 -9.79 -13.07
CA GLN A 262 2.19 -9.93 -14.15
C GLN A 262 2.90 -10.03 -15.51
N LYS A 263 2.47 -11.00 -16.33
CA LYS A 263 2.99 -11.15 -17.71
C LYS A 263 2.69 -9.93 -18.58
N CYS A 264 1.56 -9.27 -18.33
CA CYS A 264 1.14 -8.04 -19.02
C CYS A 264 1.74 -6.76 -18.40
N GLY A 265 2.67 -6.87 -17.44
CA GLY A 265 3.23 -5.73 -16.70
C GLY A 265 4.49 -5.10 -17.30
N ASP A 266 4.71 -5.20 -18.60
CA ASP A 266 5.99 -4.77 -19.22
C ASP A 266 6.28 -3.27 -19.07
N LYS A 267 5.23 -2.41 -19.13
CA LYS A 267 5.40 -0.98 -18.85
C LYS A 267 5.91 -0.75 -17.44
N PHE A 268 5.28 -1.39 -16.45
CA PHE A 268 5.69 -1.26 -15.04
C PHE A 268 7.08 -1.83 -14.78
N LYS A 269 7.45 -2.95 -15.45
CA LYS A 269 8.81 -3.50 -15.35
C LYS A 269 9.86 -2.55 -15.91
N LYS A 270 9.56 -1.85 -17.02
CA LYS A 270 10.44 -0.79 -17.56
C LYS A 270 10.55 0.41 -16.59
N GLU A 271 9.47 0.79 -15.93
CA GLU A 271 9.51 1.83 -14.90
C GLU A 271 10.35 1.40 -13.70
N LEU A 272 10.19 0.16 -13.24
CA LEU A 272 11.00 -0.45 -12.18
C LEU A 272 12.49 -0.50 -12.56
N GLU A 273 12.80 -0.83 -13.82
CA GLU A 273 14.16 -0.85 -14.36
C GLU A 273 14.82 0.53 -14.34
N ILE A 274 14.08 1.60 -14.67
CA ILE A 274 14.59 2.97 -14.63
C ILE A 274 14.97 3.35 -13.20
N VAL A 275 14.11 3.05 -12.23
CA VAL A 275 14.39 3.31 -10.81
C VAL A 275 15.62 2.51 -10.35
N ALA A 276 15.69 1.23 -10.70
CA ALA A 276 16.76 0.33 -10.30
C ALA A 276 18.12 0.63 -10.96
N ASN A 277 18.13 1.39 -12.07
CA ASN A 277 19.35 1.85 -12.75
C ASN A 277 19.71 3.30 -12.41
N SER A 278 18.99 3.95 -11.49
CA SER A 278 19.31 5.29 -10.99
C SER A 278 20.20 5.24 -9.75
N ASP A 279 20.79 6.39 -9.40
CA ASP A 279 21.67 6.53 -8.22
C ASP A 279 20.96 7.04 -6.97
N ILE A 280 19.61 7.08 -6.95
CA ILE A 280 18.85 7.53 -5.79
C ILE A 280 18.96 6.54 -4.62
N THR A 281 18.90 7.04 -3.38
CA THR A 281 18.78 6.18 -2.21
C THR A 281 17.39 5.52 -2.22
N TRP A 282 17.35 4.19 -2.14
CA TRP A 282 16.11 3.42 -2.18
C TRP A 282 16.05 2.40 -1.04
N LEU A 283 15.12 2.63 -0.10
CA LEU A 283 14.87 1.76 1.06
C LEU A 283 13.51 1.08 0.91
N ASP A 284 13.42 -0.18 1.31
CA ASP A 284 12.18 -0.96 1.36
C ASP A 284 12.03 -1.61 2.74
N PHE A 285 11.02 -1.15 3.48
CA PHE A 285 10.69 -1.62 4.82
C PHE A 285 9.56 -2.63 4.79
N SER A 286 9.81 -3.84 5.28
CA SER A 286 8.81 -4.89 5.36
C SER A 286 8.89 -5.66 6.68
N SER A 287 7.79 -6.28 7.11
CA SER A 287 7.72 -7.06 8.35
C SER A 287 7.22 -8.48 8.12
N LYS A 288 7.82 -9.45 8.80
CA LYS A 288 7.43 -10.86 8.70
C LYS A 288 5.98 -11.13 9.12
N ILE A 289 5.43 -10.32 10.03
CA ILE A 289 4.06 -10.49 10.52
C ILE A 289 3.01 -9.74 9.69
N ASP A 290 3.45 -8.92 8.74
CA ASP A 290 2.55 -8.22 7.80
C ASP A 290 2.20 -9.17 6.65
N GLY A 291 0.99 -9.73 6.69
CA GLY A 291 0.49 -10.66 5.66
C GLY A 291 0.20 -9.99 4.31
N ALA A 292 0.11 -8.66 4.27
CA ALA A 292 -0.22 -7.90 3.06
C ALA A 292 1.01 -7.37 2.30
N CYS A 293 2.25 -7.66 2.76
CA CYS A 293 3.47 -7.30 2.07
C CYS A 293 4.28 -8.53 1.61
N PHE A 294 5.30 -8.29 0.78
CA PHE A 294 6.30 -9.30 0.41
C PHE A 294 7.56 -9.12 1.26
N PHE A 295 7.61 -9.85 2.37
CA PHE A 295 8.67 -9.71 3.36
C PHE A 295 10.06 -9.98 2.77
N MET A 296 10.97 -8.98 2.85
CA MET A 296 12.38 -9.06 2.43
C MET A 296 12.60 -9.64 1.03
N LEU A 297 11.65 -9.43 0.12
CA LEU A 297 11.75 -9.93 -1.25
C LEU A 297 12.46 -8.91 -2.15
N ASP A 298 13.54 -9.33 -2.79
CA ASP A 298 14.14 -8.57 -3.90
C ASP A 298 13.30 -8.78 -5.17
N TYR A 299 12.24 -8.00 -5.27
CA TYR A 299 11.32 -8.08 -6.40
C TYR A 299 11.92 -7.55 -7.70
N VAL A 300 12.96 -6.74 -7.66
CA VAL A 300 13.68 -6.28 -8.87
C VAL A 300 14.27 -7.49 -9.57
N LYS A 301 15.09 -8.26 -8.87
CA LYS A 301 15.69 -9.50 -9.42
C LYS A 301 14.64 -10.54 -9.80
N ARG A 302 13.56 -10.65 -9.00
CA ARG A 302 12.53 -11.69 -9.21
C ARG A 302 11.53 -11.36 -10.31
N SER A 303 11.43 -10.08 -10.72
CA SER A 303 10.57 -9.65 -11.82
C SER A 303 11.25 -9.77 -13.21
N GLY A 304 12.51 -10.22 -13.25
CA GLY A 304 13.25 -10.35 -14.50
C GLY A 304 13.68 -9.01 -15.12
N VAL A 305 13.83 -7.98 -14.28
CA VAL A 305 14.27 -6.64 -14.69
C VAL A 305 15.80 -6.62 -14.75
N GLN A 306 16.36 -6.03 -15.80
CA GLN A 306 17.81 -5.79 -15.91
C GLN A 306 18.18 -4.56 -15.08
N ALA A 307 18.81 -4.76 -13.95
CA ALA A 307 19.06 -3.72 -12.97
C ALA A 307 20.46 -3.77 -12.39
N LYS A 308 21.06 -2.61 -12.22
CA LYS A 308 22.35 -2.43 -11.52
C LYS A 308 22.19 -2.60 -10.01
N ARG A 309 21.03 -2.21 -9.46
CA ARG A 309 20.75 -2.17 -8.03
C ARG A 309 19.39 -2.74 -7.69
N SER A 310 19.25 -3.11 -6.45
CA SER A 310 17.99 -3.42 -5.79
C SER A 310 17.78 -2.48 -4.60
N PRO A 311 16.55 -2.31 -4.09
CA PRO A 311 16.33 -1.55 -2.87
C PRO A 311 17.13 -2.16 -1.70
N LYS A 312 17.58 -1.32 -0.76
CA LYS A 312 18.07 -1.79 0.53
C LYS A 312 16.86 -2.31 1.31
N LEU A 313 16.77 -3.63 1.44
CA LEU A 313 15.68 -4.29 2.16
C LEU A 313 15.92 -4.18 3.66
N ILE A 314 14.92 -3.72 4.41
CA ILE A 314 15.00 -3.52 5.87
C ILE A 314 13.85 -4.23 6.54
N SER A 315 14.20 -5.13 7.47
CA SER A 315 13.20 -5.87 8.26
C SER A 315 12.70 -5.05 9.43
N VAL A 316 11.43 -4.68 9.41
CA VAL A 316 10.77 -4.04 10.56
C VAL A 316 10.39 -5.11 11.58
N ARG A 317 11.11 -5.10 12.70
CA ARG A 317 10.93 -6.06 13.78
C ARG A 317 10.00 -5.48 14.84
N PHE A 318 8.69 -5.49 14.60
CA PHE A 318 7.69 -4.91 15.50
C PHE A 318 7.81 -5.41 16.94
N PHE A 319 8.26 -6.64 17.18
CA PHE A 319 8.50 -7.17 18.53
C PHE A 319 9.63 -6.46 19.31
N LYS A 320 10.47 -5.65 18.63
CA LYS A 320 11.52 -4.85 19.27
C LYS A 320 11.09 -3.43 19.61
N ILE A 321 10.05 -2.93 18.95
CA ILE A 321 9.59 -1.54 19.05
C ILE A 321 8.22 -1.40 19.73
N TYR A 322 7.58 -2.53 20.06
CA TYR A 322 6.38 -2.61 20.90
C TYR A 322 6.62 -3.48 22.12
N ASP A 323 5.97 -3.16 23.24
CA ASP A 323 6.00 -4.02 24.42
C ASP A 323 5.37 -5.41 24.14
N LYS A 324 5.71 -6.37 24.98
CA LYS A 324 5.34 -7.78 24.82
C LYS A 324 3.82 -8.01 24.78
N LYS A 325 3.05 -7.21 25.56
CA LYS A 325 1.59 -7.31 25.65
C LYS A 325 0.94 -6.76 24.38
N THR A 326 1.33 -5.56 23.97
CA THR A 326 0.87 -4.91 22.73
C THR A 326 1.19 -5.78 21.51
N TYR A 327 2.43 -6.25 21.39
CA TYR A 327 2.83 -7.10 20.27
C TYR A 327 2.01 -8.41 20.19
N LYS A 328 1.81 -9.10 21.33
CA LYS A 328 0.99 -10.33 21.37
C LYS A 328 -0.45 -10.09 20.90
N ASN A 329 -1.04 -8.97 21.27
CA ASN A 329 -2.42 -8.64 20.92
C ASN A 329 -2.59 -8.28 19.46
N ILE A 330 -1.58 -7.63 18.84
CA ILE A 330 -1.68 -7.08 17.48
C ILE A 330 -1.22 -8.07 16.41
N ARG A 331 -0.23 -8.91 16.66
CA ARG A 331 0.47 -9.71 15.65
C ARG A 331 -0.39 -10.60 14.76
N TYR A 332 -1.62 -10.91 15.17
CA TYR A 332 -2.57 -11.72 14.39
C TYR A 332 -3.69 -10.89 13.75
N ARG A 333 -3.72 -9.58 13.97
CA ARG A 333 -4.69 -8.67 13.39
C ARG A 333 -4.13 -8.08 12.09
N TRP A 334 -4.19 -8.84 11.03
CA TRP A 334 -3.51 -8.55 9.76
C TRP A 334 -3.72 -7.15 9.23
N TYR A 335 -4.95 -6.63 9.27
CA TYR A 335 -5.24 -5.26 8.86
C TYR A 335 -4.50 -4.23 9.74
N GLU A 336 -4.54 -4.39 11.06
CA GLU A 336 -3.87 -3.48 12.00
C GLU A 336 -2.35 -3.55 11.87
N VAL A 337 -1.80 -4.75 11.68
CA VAL A 337 -0.36 -4.97 11.46
C VAL A 337 0.13 -4.23 10.23
N HIS A 338 -0.65 -4.24 9.15
CA HIS A 338 -0.29 -3.56 7.91
C HIS A 338 -0.17 -2.04 8.07
N PHE A 339 -0.89 -1.45 9.03
CA PHE A 339 -0.81 -0.02 9.34
C PHE A 339 0.12 0.32 10.50
N LEU A 340 0.77 -0.67 11.15
CA LEU A 340 1.69 -0.41 12.27
C LEU A 340 2.90 0.42 11.87
N TYR A 341 3.32 0.34 10.63
CA TYR A 341 4.42 1.17 10.12
C TYR A 341 4.19 2.68 10.28
N LEU A 342 2.93 3.10 10.30
CA LEU A 342 2.51 4.50 10.39
C LEU A 342 2.04 4.88 11.81
N LYS A 343 2.32 4.03 12.81
CA LYS A 343 1.94 4.26 14.21
C LYS A 343 3.14 4.52 15.09
N ALA A 344 2.89 5.15 16.23
CA ALA A 344 3.90 5.43 17.24
C ALA A 344 4.57 4.15 17.74
N THR A 345 5.89 4.20 17.91
CA THR A 345 6.67 3.15 18.56
C THR A 345 6.68 3.35 20.07
N GLN A 346 6.71 2.28 20.84
CA GLN A 346 6.73 2.31 22.29
C GLN A 346 8.17 2.23 22.85
N ILE A 347 9.04 1.55 22.10
CA ILE A 347 10.43 1.30 22.49
C ILE A 347 11.34 1.92 21.42
N SER A 348 12.32 2.70 21.88
CA SER A 348 13.36 3.29 21.02
C SER A 348 14.35 2.24 20.53
N GLY A 349 14.95 2.45 19.35
CA GLY A 349 16.05 1.61 18.85
C GLY A 349 15.67 0.68 17.69
N GLY A 350 14.96 1.17 16.73
CA GLY A 350 14.62 0.44 15.49
C GLY A 350 13.87 1.32 14.51
N TYR A 351 13.05 0.70 13.68
CA TYR A 351 12.17 1.44 12.78
C TYR A 351 11.24 2.38 13.55
N ASP A 352 11.21 3.63 13.14
CA ASP A 352 10.25 4.64 13.60
C ASP A 352 9.95 5.60 12.44
N TYR A 353 8.69 5.62 12.02
CA TYR A 353 8.25 6.44 10.90
C TYR A 353 8.44 7.93 11.15
N PHE A 354 8.13 8.40 12.35
CA PHE A 354 8.16 9.82 12.71
C PHE A 354 9.60 10.31 12.85
N TYR A 355 10.46 9.50 13.45
CA TYR A 355 11.89 9.76 13.48
C TYR A 355 12.50 9.82 12.06
N MET A 356 12.11 8.89 11.19
CA MET A 356 12.57 8.89 9.80
C MET A 356 12.22 10.20 9.09
N ILE A 357 11.04 10.75 9.35
CA ILE A 357 10.51 11.94 8.69
C ILE A 357 11.01 13.24 9.33
N ALA A 358 11.09 13.34 10.66
CA ALA A 358 11.30 14.59 11.38
C ALA A 358 12.75 14.83 11.82
N ASP A 359 13.50 13.78 12.15
CA ASP A 359 14.86 13.92 12.68
C ASP A 359 15.82 14.60 11.68
N PRO A 360 16.70 15.53 12.12
CA PRO A 360 17.56 16.32 11.24
C PRO A 360 18.65 15.53 10.50
N SER A 361 18.98 14.29 10.90
CA SER A 361 19.95 13.47 10.17
C SER A 361 19.42 13.08 8.78
N ARG A 362 20.32 12.85 7.82
CA ARG A 362 19.95 12.35 6.50
C ARG A 362 19.44 10.91 6.58
N LEU A 363 18.66 10.51 5.59
CA LEU A 363 18.10 9.16 5.56
C LEU A 363 19.15 8.06 5.59
N GLU A 364 20.29 8.28 4.92
CA GLU A 364 21.40 7.33 4.84
C GLU A 364 22.08 7.12 6.19
N ASP A 365 22.11 8.16 7.02
CA ASP A 365 22.80 8.15 8.32
C ASP A 365 21.92 7.56 9.44
N LYS A 366 20.63 7.33 9.14
CA LYS A 366 19.71 6.79 10.13
C LYS A 366 19.88 5.28 10.33
N VAL A 367 19.90 4.87 11.58
CA VAL A 367 19.89 3.46 11.96
C VAL A 367 18.46 2.99 12.25
N PHE A 368 18.06 1.91 11.57
CA PHE A 368 16.73 1.31 11.68
C PHE A 368 16.77 -0.13 12.18
#